data_e9516687b947f4b10037996c28b51438
#
_entry.id   e9516687b947f4b10037996c28b51438
#
_cell.length_a   1.000
_cell.length_b   1.000
_cell.length_c   1.000
_cell.angle_alpha   90.00
_cell.angle_beta   90.00
_cell.angle_gamma   90.00
#
_symmetry.space_group_name_H-M   'P 1'
#
loop_
_entity.id
_entity.type
_entity.pdbx_description
1 polymer ?
#
loop_
_entity_poly.entity_id
_entity_poly.type
_entity_poly.pdbx_seq_one_letter_code
_entity_poly.pdbx_strand_id
1 'polypeptide(L)'
;MKSILIGLGALALLVAQPIQARAIDKNKAFNLCKSEVKSEFIGATRYRLRGIKDRGAGFKIQFMLYYPEGNQRVLCELDRYSGTKKLTEL
;
A
#
# COMPACT_ATOMS: atom_id res chain seq x y z
N MET A 1 28.40 1.60 -35.46
CA MET A 1 27.86 1.64 -35.01
C MET A 1 27.23 1.22 -34.51
N LYS A 2 27.44 1.07 -34.42
CA LYS A 2 26.82 0.92 -33.76
C LYS A 2 26.19 0.62 -33.00
N SER A 3 26.36 0.56 -32.92
CA SER A 3 25.70 0.48 -32.02
C SER A 3 25.06 0.18 -31.44
N ILE A 4 25.34 0.19 -31.53
CA ILE A 4 24.70 0.12 -30.72
C ILE A 4 24.04 -0.32 -30.17
N LEU A 5 24.38 -0.39 -30.23
CA LEU A 5 23.68 -0.60 -29.49
C LEU A 5 23.12 -1.11 -28.85
N ILE A 6 23.48 -1.17 -28.96
CA ILE A 6 22.89 -1.42 -28.16
C ILE A 6 22.31 -1.71 -27.51
N GLY A 7 22.71 -1.60 -27.66
CA GLY A 7 22.07 -1.63 -26.83
C GLY A 7 21.51 -1.96 -26.42
N LEU A 8 21.76 -1.90 -26.43
CA LEU A 8 21.08 -2.02 -25.73
C LEU A 8 20.48 -2.53 -25.30
N GLY A 9 20.83 -2.60 -25.49
CA GLY A 9 20.16 -2.83 -24.80
C GLY A 9 19.82 -3.30 -24.24
N ALA A 10 20.21 -3.31 -24.18
CA ALA A 10 19.72 -3.53 -23.33
C ALA A 10 19.34 -3.63 -22.68
N LEU A 11 19.73 -3.44 -22.83
CA LEU A 11 19.14 -3.30 -21.91
C LEU A 11 18.41 -3.50 -21.43
N ALA A 12 18.45 -3.54 -21.45
CA ALA A 12 17.60 -3.57 -20.67
C ALA A 12 17.08 -4.01 -20.24
N LEU A 13 17.37 -4.32 -20.10
CA LEU A 13 16.64 -4.60 -19.40
C LEU A 13 16.45 -4.89 -18.63
N LEU A 14 16.84 -4.83 -18.61
CA LEU A 14 16.46 -4.91 -17.63
C LEU A 14 15.94 -4.87 -17.02
N VAL A 15 15.98 -4.92 -16.94
CA VAL A 15 15.23 -4.81 -16.18
C VAL A 15 14.62 -4.94 -15.56
N ALA A 16 14.58 -5.03 -15.44
CA ALA A 16 13.88 -5.16 -14.79
C ALA A 16 13.34 -5.51 -14.26
N GLN A 17 13.26 -5.73 -13.99
CA GLN A 17 12.63 -6.11 -13.45
C GLN A 17 12.09 -6.86 -12.65
N PRO A 18 11.88 -7.21 -12.60
CA PRO A 18 11.31 -8.33 -12.00
C PRO A 18 11.00 -8.18 -10.60
N ILE A 19 11.49 -7.39 -10.15
CA ILE A 19 11.29 -7.06 -8.86
C ILE A 19 9.91 -6.81 -8.53
N GLN A 20 9.21 -6.35 -9.43
CA GLN A 20 7.90 -5.99 -9.18
C GLN A 20 7.02 -7.14 -8.86
N ALA A 21 7.45 -8.30 -9.12
CA ALA A 21 6.66 -9.45 -8.77
C ALA A 21 6.67 -9.74 -7.29
N ARG A 22 7.45 -9.03 -6.53
CA ARG A 22 7.58 -9.29 -5.12
C ARG A 22 6.32 -8.89 -4.37
N ALA A 23 5.82 -9.78 -3.53
CA ALA A 23 4.64 -9.50 -2.72
C ALA A 23 4.95 -8.47 -1.64
N ILE A 24 3.96 -7.66 -1.33
CA ILE A 24 4.06 -6.68 -0.26
C ILE A 24 3.96 -7.40 1.07
N ASP A 25 4.86 -7.10 2.01
CA ASP A 25 4.80 -7.71 3.33
C ASP A 25 3.92 -6.90 4.27
N LYS A 26 3.69 -7.46 5.47
CA LYS A 26 2.77 -6.87 6.42
C LYS A 26 3.18 -5.46 6.83
N ASN A 27 4.47 -5.24 7.07
CA ASN A 27 4.95 -3.93 7.50
C ASN A 27 4.75 -2.89 6.42
N LYS A 28 5.05 -3.24 5.19
CA LYS A 28 4.86 -2.33 4.08
C LYS A 28 3.38 -2.06 3.86
N ALA A 29 2.54 -3.09 3.99
CA ALA A 29 1.11 -2.94 3.85
C ALA A 29 0.57 -1.97 4.90
N PHE A 30 1.00 -2.11 6.14
CA PHE A 30 0.58 -1.22 7.20
C PHE A 30 0.96 0.22 6.88
N ASN A 31 2.20 0.44 6.46
CA ASN A 31 2.67 1.80 6.17
C ASN A 31 1.93 2.42 4.99
N LEU A 32 1.65 1.64 3.96
CA LEU A 32 0.91 2.13 2.80
C LEU A 32 -0.52 2.50 3.19
N CYS A 33 -1.18 1.64 3.96
CA CYS A 33 -2.55 1.91 4.40
C CYS A 33 -2.59 3.10 5.36
N LYS A 34 -1.64 3.19 6.27
CA LYS A 34 -1.59 4.30 7.21
C LYS A 34 -1.44 5.63 6.48
N SER A 35 -0.58 5.66 5.48
CA SER A 35 -0.37 6.85 4.68
C SER A 35 -1.63 7.25 3.93
N GLU A 36 -2.32 6.27 3.36
CA GLU A 36 -3.55 6.51 2.62
C GLU A 36 -4.65 7.04 3.54
N VAL A 37 -4.80 6.42 4.71
CA VAL A 37 -5.81 6.84 5.68
C VAL A 37 -5.55 8.27 6.13
N LYS A 38 -4.30 8.61 6.40
CA LYS A 38 -3.95 9.96 6.82
C LYS A 38 -4.24 10.99 5.75
N SER A 39 -4.07 10.63 4.49
CA SER A 39 -4.30 11.55 3.41
C SER A 39 -5.80 11.74 3.11
N GLU A 40 -6.60 10.68 3.31
CA GLU A 40 -8.04 10.75 3.04
C GLU A 40 -8.85 11.27 4.22
N PHE A 41 -8.41 11.01 5.43
CA PHE A 41 -9.16 11.39 6.63
C PHE A 41 -8.41 12.46 7.41
N ILE A 42 -8.38 13.64 6.85
CA ILE A 42 -7.72 14.77 7.46
C ILE A 42 -8.56 15.26 8.64
N GLY A 43 -7.89 15.70 9.68
CA GLY A 43 -8.60 16.25 10.83
C GLY A 43 -8.67 15.29 12.01
N ALA A 44 -8.34 14.03 11.82
CA ALA A 44 -8.27 13.12 12.95
C ALA A 44 -7.09 13.53 13.83
N THR A 45 -7.30 13.52 15.14
CA THR A 45 -6.25 13.87 16.09
C THR A 45 -5.35 12.69 16.37
N ARG A 46 -5.82 11.48 16.08
CA ARG A 46 -5.07 10.27 16.38
C ARG A 46 -5.51 9.14 15.46
N TYR A 47 -4.55 8.31 15.06
CA TYR A 47 -4.80 7.15 14.21
C TYR A 47 -4.26 5.94 14.94
N ARG A 48 -5.11 4.95 15.17
CA ARG A 48 -4.72 3.77 15.93
C ARG A 48 -5.01 2.52 15.12
N LEU A 49 -4.03 1.62 15.05
CA LEU A 49 -4.22 0.33 14.40
C LEU A 49 -5.09 -0.55 15.28
N ARG A 50 -6.15 -1.12 14.71
CA ARG A 50 -6.99 -2.06 15.43
C ARG A 50 -6.65 -3.50 15.09
N GLY A 51 -6.26 -3.78 13.87
CA GLY A 51 -5.90 -5.13 13.50
C GLY A 51 -5.50 -5.25 12.06
N ILE A 52 -4.75 -6.29 11.76
CA ILE A 52 -4.30 -6.61 10.42
C ILE A 52 -4.65 -8.06 10.15
N LYS A 53 -5.32 -8.33 9.04
CA LYS A 53 -5.61 -9.69 8.60
C LYS A 53 -4.91 -9.95 7.28
N ASP A 54 -4.12 -11.02 7.24
CA ASP A 54 -3.46 -11.47 6.04
C ASP A 54 -4.39 -12.45 5.33
N ARG A 55 -4.81 -12.10 4.13
CA ARG A 55 -5.79 -12.88 3.38
C ARG A 55 -5.22 -13.54 2.13
N GLY A 56 -3.94 -13.77 2.09
CA GLY A 56 -3.35 -14.38 0.91
C GLY A 56 -3.27 -13.43 -0.27
N ALA A 57 -4.39 -13.02 -0.81
CA ALA A 57 -4.42 -12.10 -1.94
C ALA A 57 -4.14 -10.67 -1.51
N GLY A 58 -4.29 -10.37 -0.23
CA GLY A 58 -4.06 -9.02 0.26
C GLY A 58 -4.22 -8.91 1.75
N PHE A 59 -4.27 -7.68 2.22
CA PHE A 59 -4.39 -7.39 3.63
C PHE A 59 -5.66 -6.60 3.91
N LYS A 60 -6.27 -6.84 5.06
CA LYS A 60 -7.36 -6.03 5.57
C LYS A 60 -6.89 -5.42 6.87
N ILE A 61 -6.75 -4.12 6.88
CA ILE A 61 -6.18 -3.39 8.01
C ILE A 61 -7.22 -2.42 8.54
N GLN A 62 -7.57 -2.55 9.82
CA GLN A 62 -8.54 -1.68 10.45
C GLN A 62 -7.85 -0.63 11.28
N PHE A 63 -8.32 0.60 11.13
CA PHE A 63 -7.85 1.74 11.92
C PHE A 63 -9.00 2.35 12.69
N MET A 64 -8.71 2.86 13.86
CA MET A 64 -9.63 3.70 14.60
C MET A 64 -9.10 5.12 14.53
N LEU A 65 -9.94 6.03 14.04
CA LEU A 65 -9.59 7.43 13.93
C LEU A 65 -10.34 8.20 15.01
N TYR A 66 -9.65 9.09 15.67
CA TYR A 66 -10.24 9.89 16.75
C TYR A 66 -10.38 11.33 16.31
N TYR A 67 -11.59 11.84 16.39
CA TYR A 67 -11.91 13.22 16.09
C TYR A 67 -12.49 13.86 17.34
N PRO A 68 -12.52 15.20 17.42
CA PRO A 68 -13.14 15.87 18.56
C PRO A 68 -14.60 15.48 18.74
N GLU A 69 -15.30 15.21 17.65
CA GLU A 69 -16.73 14.89 17.72
C GLU A 69 -17.02 13.40 17.83
N GLY A 70 -16.01 12.54 17.77
CA GLY A 70 -16.23 11.11 17.90
C GLY A 70 -15.20 10.29 17.17
N ASN A 71 -15.41 8.97 17.15
CA ASN A 71 -14.48 8.03 16.56
C ASN A 71 -15.03 7.46 15.26
N GLN A 72 -14.14 7.10 14.36
CA GLN A 72 -14.52 6.53 13.07
C GLN A 72 -13.63 5.33 12.80
N ARG A 73 -14.23 4.19 12.47
CA ARG A 73 -13.45 3.02 12.05
C ARG A 73 -13.32 3.01 10.54
N VAL A 74 -12.13 2.68 10.08
CA VAL A 74 -11.84 2.64 8.64
C VAL A 74 -11.15 1.34 8.32
N LEU A 75 -11.59 0.69 7.25
CA LEU A 75 -10.96 -0.52 6.76
C LEU A 75 -10.16 -0.19 5.50
N CYS A 76 -8.88 -0.56 5.49
CA CYS A 76 -8.05 -0.44 4.31
C CYS A 76 -7.81 -1.83 3.75
N GLU A 77 -8.24 -2.05 2.51
CA GLU A 77 -7.97 -3.30 1.82
C GLU A 77 -6.86 -3.04 0.82
N LEU A 78 -5.78 -3.79 0.93
CA LEU A 78 -4.60 -3.61 0.10
C LEU A 78 -4.31 -4.88 -0.67
N ASP A 79 -4.21 -4.77 -1.99
CA ASP A 79 -3.83 -5.90 -2.81
C ASP A 79 -2.35 -6.20 -2.63
N ARG A 80 -2.02 -7.46 -2.35
CA ARG A 80 -0.65 -7.87 -2.02
C ARG A 80 0.34 -7.62 -3.15
N TYR A 81 -0.12 -7.72 -4.37
CA TYR A 81 0.78 -7.69 -5.52
C TYR A 81 0.76 -6.34 -6.24
N SER A 82 -0.40 -5.76 -6.43
CA SER A 82 -0.50 -4.49 -7.15
C SER A 82 -0.31 -3.28 -6.25
N GLY A 83 -0.57 -3.43 -4.96
CA GLY A 83 -0.52 -2.31 -4.03
C GLY A 83 -1.74 -1.42 -4.09
N THR A 84 -2.77 -1.83 -4.82
CA THR A 84 -4.01 -1.07 -4.89
C THR A 84 -4.68 -1.05 -3.53
N LYS A 85 -5.14 0.14 -3.12
CA LYS A 85 -5.75 0.34 -1.83
C LYS A 85 -7.21 0.76 -1.97
N LYS A 86 -8.04 0.27 -1.07
CA LYS A 86 -9.45 0.65 -1.01
C LYS A 86 -9.82 0.93 0.43
N LEU A 87 -10.34 2.11 0.68
CA LEU A 87 -10.75 2.52 2.02
C LEU A 87 -12.26 2.45 2.15
N THR A 88 -12.72 1.92 3.27
CA THR A 88 -14.15 1.82 3.55
C THR A 88 -14.41 2.29 4.97
N GLU A 89 -15.34 3.20 5.15
CA GLU A 89 -15.78 3.63 6.47
C GLU A 89 -16.71 2.58 7.03
N LEU A 90 -16.47 2.19 8.26
CA LEU A 90 -17.27 1.13 8.89
C LEU A 90 -18.32 1.68 9.84
#